data_7472d8d6dc5db863636c05d355c4bb24
#
_entry.id   7472d8d6dc5db863636c05d355c4bb24
#
_cell.length_a   1.000
_cell.length_b   1.000
_cell.length_c   1.000
_cell.angle_alpha   90.00
_cell.angle_beta   90.00
_cell.angle_gamma   90.00
#
_symmetry.space_group_name_H-M   'P 1'
#
loop_
_entity.id
_entity.type
_entity.pdbx_description
1 polymer ?
#
loop_
_entity_poly.entity_id
_entity_poly.type
_entity_poly.pdbx_seq_one_letter_code
_entity_poly.pdbx_strand_id
1 'polypeptide(L)'
;MKDQLKIMVLDDEPIVCKRLKPALEKLGYKVDTFIQSVEAMHQIHQTAYDIVITDLKMKDIDGMRFLEEVKKQHPQTEVIVITGFATMETAKQSFRKGVFDFIAKPFKLSEIQEVVNRAAAKIKGAAL
;
A
#
# COMPACT_ATOMS: atom_id res chain seq x y z
N MET A 1 -14.18 -9.83 14.06
CA MET A 1 -12.97 -10.28 13.35
C MET A 1 -13.19 -10.19 11.85
N LYS A 2 -12.20 -9.69 11.14
CA LYS A 2 -12.31 -9.62 9.68
C LYS A 2 -11.82 -10.91 9.07
N ASP A 3 -12.68 -11.55 8.29
CA ASP A 3 -12.30 -12.76 7.58
C ASP A 3 -11.51 -12.44 6.31
N GLN A 4 -11.77 -11.25 5.72
CA GLN A 4 -11.09 -10.83 4.50
C GLN A 4 -10.59 -9.40 4.63
N LEU A 5 -9.28 -9.24 4.53
CA LEU A 5 -8.67 -7.91 4.59
C LEU A 5 -8.81 -7.20 3.25
N LYS A 6 -8.95 -5.88 3.33
CA LYS A 6 -9.07 -5.00 2.16
C LYS A 6 -7.76 -4.30 1.89
N ILE A 7 -7.32 -4.35 0.65
CA ILE A 7 -6.08 -3.74 0.20
C ILE A 7 -6.38 -2.70 -0.88
N MET A 8 -5.78 -1.51 -0.74
CA MET A 8 -5.75 -0.54 -1.82
C MET A 8 -4.37 -0.59 -2.48
N VAL A 9 -4.34 -0.59 -3.81
CA VAL A 9 -3.10 -0.42 -4.58
C VAL A 9 -3.21 0.87 -5.36
N LEU A 10 -2.27 1.78 -5.14
CA LEU A 10 -2.18 3.04 -5.89
C LEU A 10 -0.84 3.11 -6.62
N ASP A 11 -0.90 3.10 -7.94
CA ASP A 11 0.28 3.27 -8.79
C ASP A 11 -0.17 3.81 -10.13
N ASP A 12 0.45 4.89 -10.61
CA ASP A 12 0.07 5.50 -11.88
C ASP A 12 0.54 4.70 -13.11
N GLU A 13 1.31 3.63 -12.90
CA GLU A 13 1.63 2.67 -13.93
C GLU A 13 0.59 1.55 -13.92
N PRO A 14 -0.34 1.50 -14.91
CA PRO A 14 -1.41 0.51 -14.89
C PRO A 14 -0.94 -0.93 -14.81
N ILE A 15 0.24 -1.23 -15.36
CA ILE A 15 0.77 -2.61 -15.34
C ILE A 15 1.03 -3.09 -13.92
N VAL A 16 1.40 -2.19 -13.01
CA VAL A 16 1.62 -2.56 -11.60
C VAL A 16 0.31 -3.03 -10.98
N CYS A 17 -0.76 -2.27 -11.18
CA CYS A 17 -2.09 -2.64 -10.68
C CYS A 17 -2.57 -3.97 -11.29
N LYS A 18 -2.35 -4.15 -12.59
CA LYS A 18 -2.75 -5.37 -13.29
C LYS A 18 -2.01 -6.60 -12.80
N ARG A 19 -0.76 -6.44 -12.37
CA ARG A 19 0.03 -7.55 -11.83
C ARG A 19 -0.34 -7.84 -10.38
N LEU A 20 -0.53 -6.81 -9.57
CA LEU A 20 -0.74 -6.98 -8.13
C LEU A 20 -2.15 -7.46 -7.79
N LYS A 21 -3.17 -6.96 -8.47
CA LYS A 21 -4.54 -7.30 -8.11
C LYS A 21 -4.81 -8.81 -8.13
N PRO A 22 -4.58 -9.54 -9.23
CA PRO A 22 -4.85 -10.98 -9.22
C PRO A 22 -3.93 -11.75 -8.28
N ALA A 23 -2.68 -11.33 -8.15
CA ALA A 23 -1.72 -12.02 -7.26
C ALA A 23 -2.15 -11.93 -5.79
N LEU A 24 -2.72 -10.79 -5.38
CA LEU A 24 -3.16 -10.60 -4.01
C LEU A 24 -4.55 -11.20 -3.78
N GLU A 25 -5.43 -11.12 -4.77
CA GLU A 25 -6.74 -11.75 -4.67
C GLU A 25 -6.63 -13.27 -4.55
N LYS A 26 -5.63 -13.86 -5.20
CA LYS A 26 -5.34 -15.28 -5.10
C LYS A 26 -5.03 -15.71 -3.66
N LEU A 27 -4.48 -14.79 -2.86
CA LEU A 27 -4.18 -15.05 -1.46
C LEU A 27 -5.39 -14.84 -0.54
N GLY A 28 -6.53 -14.43 -1.08
CA GLY A 28 -7.75 -14.24 -0.32
C GLY A 28 -8.05 -12.80 0.08
N TYR A 29 -7.27 -11.84 -0.39
CA TYR A 29 -7.50 -10.43 -0.07
C TYR A 29 -8.50 -9.80 -1.05
N LYS A 30 -9.21 -8.79 -0.58
CA LYS A 30 -10.04 -7.95 -1.45
C LYS A 30 -9.20 -6.76 -1.89
N VAL A 31 -9.08 -6.55 -3.19
CA VAL A 31 -8.14 -5.55 -3.73
C VAL A 31 -8.85 -4.53 -4.61
N ASP A 32 -8.70 -3.27 -4.27
CA ASP A 32 -9.12 -2.14 -5.11
C ASP A 32 -7.87 -1.46 -5.65
N THR A 33 -7.86 -1.17 -6.94
CA THR A 33 -6.71 -0.53 -7.59
C THR A 33 -7.06 0.86 -8.09
N PHE A 34 -6.10 1.76 -8.00
CA PHE A 34 -6.22 3.13 -8.46
C PHE A 34 -4.97 3.52 -9.21
N ILE A 35 -5.15 4.20 -10.35
CA ILE A 35 -4.04 4.75 -11.13
C ILE A 35 -3.96 6.27 -11.01
N GLN A 36 -4.94 6.88 -10.36
CA GLN A 36 -4.96 8.32 -10.13
C GLN A 36 -4.99 8.60 -8.64
N SER A 37 -4.04 9.40 -8.18
CA SER A 37 -3.90 9.75 -6.78
C SER A 37 -5.11 10.51 -6.23
N VAL A 38 -5.75 11.32 -7.06
CA VAL A 38 -6.94 12.08 -6.63
C VAL A 38 -8.07 11.14 -6.25
N GLU A 39 -8.31 10.10 -7.06
CA GLU A 39 -9.34 9.12 -6.77
C GLU A 39 -9.01 8.31 -5.50
N ALA A 40 -7.76 7.90 -5.37
CA ALA A 40 -7.32 7.17 -4.19
C ALA A 40 -7.45 8.01 -2.93
N MET A 41 -7.06 9.28 -3.01
CA MET A 41 -7.17 10.21 -1.89
C MET A 41 -8.63 10.37 -1.46
N HIS A 42 -9.54 10.49 -2.43
CA HIS A 42 -10.96 10.57 -2.14
C HIS A 42 -11.45 9.28 -1.46
N GLN A 43 -11.00 8.13 -1.96
CA GLN A 43 -11.46 6.84 -1.46
C GLN A 43 -11.02 6.57 -0.02
N ILE A 44 -9.82 7.00 0.39
CA ILE A 44 -9.36 6.76 1.76
C ILE A 44 -10.18 7.54 2.79
N HIS A 45 -10.87 8.60 2.38
CA HIS A 45 -11.76 9.32 3.28
C HIS A 45 -13.10 8.62 3.46
N GLN A 46 -13.44 7.68 2.58
CA GLN A 46 -14.72 6.96 2.62
C GLN A 46 -14.59 5.52 3.08
N THR A 47 -13.42 4.91 2.88
CA THR A 47 -13.22 3.49 3.16
C THR A 47 -11.94 3.29 3.94
N ALA A 48 -12.01 2.54 5.02
CA ALA A 48 -10.83 2.15 5.78
C ALA A 48 -10.25 0.88 5.15
N TYR A 49 -9.06 0.99 4.58
CA TYR A 49 -8.34 -0.17 4.08
C TYR A 49 -7.43 -0.72 5.17
N ASP A 50 -7.24 -2.01 5.17
CA ASP A 50 -6.34 -2.65 6.13
C ASP A 50 -4.89 -2.47 5.72
N ILE A 51 -4.62 -2.53 4.41
CA ILE A 51 -3.30 -2.35 3.84
C ILE A 51 -3.41 -1.43 2.63
N VAL A 52 -2.47 -0.49 2.52
CA VAL A 52 -2.35 0.37 1.34
C VAL A 52 -0.97 0.18 0.75
N ILE A 53 -0.91 -0.15 -0.54
CA ILE A 53 0.34 -0.24 -1.29
C ILE A 53 0.38 0.95 -2.22
N THR A 54 1.41 1.79 -2.12
CA THR A 54 1.50 3.01 -2.91
C THR A 54 2.91 3.28 -3.42
N ASP A 55 3.00 3.90 -4.60
CA ASP A 55 4.24 4.47 -5.08
C ASP A 55 4.46 5.82 -4.41
N LEU A 56 5.71 6.28 -4.39
CA LEU A 56 6.07 7.58 -3.84
C LEU A 56 6.01 8.69 -4.89
N LYS A 57 6.28 8.37 -6.14
CA LYS A 57 6.33 9.40 -7.18
C LYS A 57 5.20 9.19 -8.17
N MET A 58 4.24 10.10 -8.13
CA MET A 58 3.07 10.07 -8.99
C MET A 58 2.83 11.45 -9.58
N LYS A 59 2.05 11.47 -10.68
CA LYS A 59 1.86 12.64 -11.51
C LYS A 59 1.22 13.82 -10.78
N ASP A 60 0.18 13.56 -10.01
CA ASP A 60 -0.68 14.62 -9.46
C ASP A 60 -0.47 14.89 -7.97
N ILE A 61 0.18 13.99 -7.25
CA ILE A 61 0.38 14.15 -5.82
C ILE A 61 1.68 13.46 -5.40
N ASP A 62 2.38 14.05 -4.45
CA ASP A 62 3.52 13.44 -3.82
C ASP A 62 3.05 12.24 -2.99
N GLY A 63 3.64 11.07 -3.24
CA GLY A 63 3.29 9.85 -2.52
C GLY A 63 3.53 9.93 -1.04
N MET A 64 4.52 10.71 -0.60
CA MET A 64 4.73 10.96 0.84
C MET A 64 3.52 11.64 1.46
N ARG A 65 2.93 12.59 0.74
CA ARG A 65 1.74 13.29 1.21
C ARG A 65 0.54 12.35 1.27
N PHE A 66 0.40 11.47 0.28
CA PHE A 66 -0.65 10.46 0.30
C PHE A 66 -0.48 9.52 1.51
N LEU A 67 0.73 9.06 1.74
CA LEU A 67 1.07 8.23 2.89
C LEU A 67 0.70 8.91 4.21
N GLU A 68 1.07 10.19 4.35
CA GLU A 68 0.75 10.97 5.55
C GLU A 68 -0.77 11.05 5.76
N GLU A 69 -1.52 11.27 4.69
CA GLU A 69 -2.97 11.38 4.78
C GLU A 69 -3.61 10.05 5.16
N VAL A 70 -3.12 8.94 4.61
CA VAL A 70 -3.60 7.60 4.99
C VAL A 70 -3.40 7.37 6.48
N LYS A 71 -2.21 7.64 7.00
CA LYS A 71 -1.91 7.42 8.41
C LYS A 71 -2.69 8.38 9.32
N LYS A 72 -2.98 9.58 8.84
CA LYS A 72 -3.79 10.55 9.59
C LYS A 72 -5.24 10.08 9.68
N GLN A 73 -5.82 9.64 8.58
CA GLN A 73 -7.21 9.20 8.55
C GLN A 73 -7.40 7.82 9.20
N HIS A 74 -6.44 6.93 9.01
CA HIS A 74 -6.54 5.55 9.48
C HIS A 74 -5.19 5.11 10.05
N PRO A 75 -4.90 5.50 11.32
CA PRO A 75 -3.58 5.20 11.91
C PRO A 75 -3.22 3.73 11.97
N GLN A 76 -4.22 2.85 11.94
CA GLN A 76 -3.99 1.40 12.03
C GLN A 76 -3.76 0.75 10.67
N THR A 77 -4.00 1.46 9.57
CA THR A 77 -3.73 0.94 8.24
C THR A 77 -2.21 0.75 8.07
N GLU A 78 -1.81 -0.43 7.62
CA GLU A 78 -0.41 -0.68 7.30
C GLU A 78 -0.13 -0.22 5.89
N VAL A 79 0.91 0.57 5.71
CA VAL A 79 1.27 1.11 4.40
C VAL A 79 2.56 0.45 3.92
N ILE A 80 2.55 0.00 2.68
CA ILE A 80 3.72 -0.57 2.01
C ILE A 80 4.03 0.32 0.82
N VAL A 81 5.28 0.79 0.73
CA VAL A 81 5.73 1.61 -0.39
C VAL A 81 6.41 0.73 -1.43
N ILE A 82 6.05 0.90 -2.70
CA ILE A 82 6.77 0.30 -3.82
C ILE A 82 7.16 1.44 -4.76
N THR A 83 8.44 1.57 -5.09
CA THR A 83 8.86 2.72 -5.88
C THR A 83 10.12 2.46 -6.69
N GLY A 84 10.21 3.11 -7.87
CA GLY A 84 11.44 3.18 -8.65
C GLY A 84 12.42 4.20 -8.09
N PHE A 85 12.01 5.01 -7.12
CA PHE A 85 12.86 6.01 -6.47
C PHE A 85 13.32 5.53 -5.10
N ALA A 86 13.82 4.30 -5.07
CA ALA A 86 14.28 3.66 -3.85
C ALA A 86 15.69 4.14 -3.53
N THR A 87 15.78 5.18 -2.72
CA THR A 87 17.04 5.69 -2.19
C THR A 87 17.03 5.51 -0.68
N MET A 88 18.20 5.62 -0.06
CA MET A 88 18.29 5.59 1.40
C MET A 88 17.45 6.71 2.02
N GLU A 89 17.46 7.88 1.39
CA GLU A 89 16.69 9.03 1.86
C GLU A 89 15.20 8.78 1.83
N THR A 90 14.67 8.29 0.69
CA THR A 90 13.23 8.02 0.58
C THR A 90 12.79 6.88 1.48
N ALA A 91 13.64 5.87 1.67
CA ALA A 91 13.35 4.78 2.60
C ALA A 91 13.28 5.30 4.05
N LYS A 92 14.26 6.10 4.46
CA LYS A 92 14.28 6.68 5.81
C LYS A 92 13.04 7.54 6.06
N GLN A 93 12.70 8.41 5.10
CA GLN A 93 11.51 9.25 5.23
C GLN A 93 10.24 8.42 5.37
N SER A 94 10.13 7.37 4.58
CA SER A 94 8.96 6.48 4.61
C SER A 94 8.82 5.81 5.97
N PHE A 95 9.91 5.25 6.51
CA PHE A 95 9.86 4.59 7.80
C PHE A 95 9.58 5.57 8.95
N ARG A 96 10.09 6.80 8.87
CA ARG A 96 9.74 7.83 9.85
C ARG A 96 8.25 8.16 9.84
N LYS A 97 7.61 8.01 8.69
CA LYS A 97 6.16 8.28 8.56
C LYS A 97 5.32 7.04 8.86
N GLY A 98 5.94 5.95 9.26
CA GLY A 98 5.23 4.79 9.77
C GLY A 98 4.86 3.72 8.75
N VAL A 99 5.58 3.63 7.63
CA VAL A 99 5.31 2.54 6.67
C VAL A 99 5.71 1.20 7.28
N PHE A 100 4.99 0.17 6.87
CA PHE A 100 5.31 -1.19 7.28
C PHE A 100 6.55 -1.71 6.58
N ASP A 101 6.67 -1.47 5.27
CA ASP A 101 7.83 -1.88 4.51
C ASP A 101 7.99 -1.02 3.26
N PHE A 102 9.16 -1.14 2.63
CA PHE A 102 9.57 -0.33 1.49
C PHE A 102 10.24 -1.25 0.47
N ILE A 103 9.68 -1.31 -0.74
CA ILE A 103 10.14 -2.22 -1.79
C ILE A 103 10.54 -1.45 -3.02
N ALA A 104 11.72 -1.73 -3.55
CA ALA A 104 12.23 -1.10 -4.77
C ALA A 104 11.64 -1.77 -6.01
N LYS A 105 11.34 -0.98 -7.04
CA LYS A 105 11.04 -1.50 -8.38
C LYS A 105 12.35 -1.70 -9.13
N PRO A 106 12.47 -2.73 -9.95
CA PRO A 106 11.49 -3.77 -10.23
C PRO A 106 11.37 -4.77 -9.08
N PHE A 107 10.17 -5.29 -8.88
CA PHE A 107 9.88 -6.24 -7.80
C PHE A 107 9.42 -7.58 -8.35
N LYS A 108 9.51 -8.62 -7.53
CA LYS A 108 8.90 -9.92 -7.81
C LYS A 108 7.56 -10.00 -7.10
N LEU A 109 6.58 -10.64 -7.73
CA LEU A 109 5.27 -10.82 -7.09
C LEU A 109 5.37 -11.56 -5.76
N SER A 110 6.26 -12.55 -5.68
CA SER A 110 6.49 -13.30 -4.43
C SER A 110 6.96 -12.39 -3.30
N GLU A 111 7.76 -11.39 -3.62
CA GLU A 111 8.26 -10.41 -2.66
C GLU A 111 7.10 -9.58 -2.09
N ILE A 112 6.22 -9.10 -2.97
CA ILE A 112 5.05 -8.33 -2.54
C ILE A 112 4.12 -9.21 -1.71
N GLN A 113 3.86 -10.43 -2.16
CA GLN A 113 2.98 -11.36 -1.46
C GLN A 113 3.49 -11.65 -0.03
N GLU A 114 4.80 -11.84 0.11
CA GLU A 114 5.41 -12.09 1.42
C GLU A 114 5.22 -10.89 2.36
N VAL A 115 5.50 -9.68 1.87
CA VAL A 115 5.36 -8.47 2.69
C VAL A 115 3.91 -8.24 3.08
N VAL A 116 2.99 -8.44 2.14
CA VAL A 116 1.54 -8.30 2.42
C VAL A 116 1.11 -9.32 3.48
N ASN A 117 1.56 -10.56 3.37
CA ASN A 117 1.22 -11.58 4.35
C ASN A 117 1.76 -11.24 5.73
N ARG A 118 2.95 -10.65 5.83
CA ARG A 118 3.50 -10.21 7.12
C ARG A 118 2.68 -9.06 7.71
N ALA A 119 2.28 -8.11 6.88
CA ALA A 119 1.42 -7.01 7.32
C ALA A 119 0.07 -7.53 7.80
N ALA A 120 -0.51 -8.47 7.05
CA ALA A 120 -1.78 -9.10 7.41
C ALA A 120 -1.68 -9.84 8.76
N ALA A 121 -0.58 -10.54 8.98
CA ALA A 121 -0.35 -11.26 10.24
C ALA A 121 -0.28 -10.28 11.42
N LYS A 122 0.38 -9.14 11.23
CA LYS A 122 0.44 -8.11 12.25
C LYS A 122 -0.95 -7.56 12.59
N ILE A 123 -1.75 -7.29 11.56
CA ILE A 123 -3.10 -6.77 11.74
C ILE A 123 -3.97 -7.78 12.49
N LYS A 124 -3.93 -9.04 12.09
CA LYS A 124 -4.71 -10.11 12.73
C LYS A 124 -4.25 -10.35 14.15
N GLY A 125 -2.96 -10.29 14.41
CA GLY A 125 -2.40 -10.42 15.75
C GLY A 125 -2.84 -9.30 16.67
N ALA A 126 -2.90 -8.06 16.16
CA ALA A 126 -3.35 -6.93 16.94
C ALA A 126 -4.84 -6.99 17.26
N ALA A 127 -5.63 -7.73 16.48
CA ALA A 127 -7.06 -7.88 16.70
C ALA A 127 -7.39 -8.89 17.81
N LEU A 128 -6.41 -9.67 18.23
CA LEU A 128 -6.58 -10.61 19.33
C LEU A 128 -6.41 -9.91 20.67
#